data_bc2fb55aa100d2cf195f07da0770e0b4
#
_entry.id   bc2fb55aa100d2cf195f07da0770e0b4
#
_cell.length_a   1.000
_cell.length_b   1.000
_cell.length_c   1.000
_cell.angle_alpha   90.00
_cell.angle_beta   90.00
_cell.angle_gamma   90.00
#
_symmetry.space_group_name_H-M   'P 1'
#
loop_
_entity.id
_entity.type
_entity.pdbx_description
1 polymer ?
#
loop_
_entity_poly.entity_id
_entity_poly.type
_entity_poly.pdbx_seq_one_letter_code
_entity_poly.pdbx_strand_id
1 'polypeptide(L)'
;MVDFGGWEMPLQYENGILKEHLGTRRYGGLFDVSHMGRFRIHGRDKIAFLQHVLSNDAESLNPWQAQYTLIPNNNGGLLDDAYLFRTGDEYFLVVNASNREKDWNHLHSHASSFDVSLEEQTENISMIAFQGPLTESILVKLLEGGSMPETSRNRLSEIMLAGTKIISARTGYTGEPLGFELFIPSEKVEDVWNCLYKAGSDEGILSVGLGARD
;
A
#
# COMPACT_ATOMS: atom_id res chain seq x y z
N MET A 1 3.99 -13.29 17.63
CA MET A 1 3.52 -13.51 16.25
C MET A 1 2.16 -14.15 16.32
N VAL A 2 1.27 -13.85 15.39
CA VAL A 2 -0.08 -14.45 15.24
C VAL A 2 -0.32 -14.76 13.76
N ASP A 3 -1.17 -15.75 13.49
CA ASP A 3 -1.64 -16.00 12.13
C ASP A 3 -2.65 -14.92 11.73
N PHE A 4 -2.42 -14.31 10.58
CA PHE A 4 -3.33 -13.34 9.98
C PHE A 4 -3.42 -13.60 8.46
N GLY A 5 -4.49 -14.28 8.05
CA GLY A 5 -4.70 -14.63 6.64
C GLY A 5 -3.61 -15.50 6.03
N GLY A 6 -3.02 -16.40 6.81
CA GLY A 6 -1.93 -17.29 6.39
C GLY A 6 -0.52 -16.69 6.53
N TRP A 7 -0.40 -15.49 7.08
CA TRP A 7 0.87 -14.81 7.34
C TRP A 7 1.18 -14.79 8.84
N GLU A 8 2.44 -15.03 9.21
CA GLU A 8 2.90 -14.79 10.58
C GLU A 8 3.18 -13.31 10.78
N MET A 9 2.30 -12.63 11.52
CA MET A 9 2.37 -11.18 11.73
C MET A 9 2.58 -10.84 13.20
N PRO A 10 3.36 -9.78 13.53
CA PRO A 10 3.48 -9.32 14.91
C PRO A 10 2.14 -8.73 15.39
N LEU A 11 1.59 -9.27 16.46
CA LEU A 11 0.43 -8.65 17.12
C LEU A 11 0.82 -7.29 17.73
N GLN A 12 2.00 -7.23 18.34
CA GLN A 12 2.62 -6.04 18.91
C GLN A 12 4.15 -6.20 18.94
N TYR A 13 4.84 -5.09 19.06
CA TYR A 13 6.28 -5.03 19.36
C TYR A 13 6.50 -4.78 20.88
N GLU A 14 7.74 -4.48 21.27
CA GLU A 14 8.14 -4.32 22.69
C GLU A 14 7.34 -3.25 23.45
N ASN A 15 6.83 -2.23 22.73
CA ASN A 15 6.08 -1.14 23.32
C ASN A 15 4.64 -1.51 23.72
N GLY A 16 4.09 -2.57 23.13
CA GLY A 16 2.72 -3.01 23.35
C GLY A 16 1.66 -2.17 22.62
N ILE A 17 0.50 -2.77 22.40
CA ILE A 17 -0.59 -2.26 21.55
C ILE A 17 -0.94 -0.79 21.87
N LEU A 18 -1.19 -0.48 23.14
CA LEU A 18 -1.65 0.86 23.54
C LEU A 18 -0.59 1.93 23.26
N LYS A 19 0.68 1.66 23.57
CA LYS A 19 1.76 2.62 23.35
C LYS A 19 2.07 2.80 21.86
N GLU A 20 2.00 1.72 21.08
CA GLU A 20 2.14 1.75 19.63
C GLU A 20 1.04 2.60 18.99
N HIS A 21 -0.23 2.39 19.41
CA HIS A 21 -1.35 3.20 18.95
C HIS A 21 -1.18 4.68 19.28
N LEU A 22 -0.92 5.01 20.55
CA LEU A 22 -0.75 6.41 20.98
C LEU A 22 0.48 7.06 20.36
N GLY A 23 1.58 6.32 20.18
CA GLY A 23 2.79 6.76 19.51
C GLY A 23 2.53 7.13 18.06
N THR A 24 1.78 6.30 17.33
CA THR A 24 1.36 6.58 15.95
C THR A 24 0.60 7.90 15.85
N ARG A 25 -0.38 8.13 16.75
CA ARG A 25 -1.18 9.36 16.77
C ARG A 25 -0.36 10.60 17.10
N ARG A 26 0.64 10.47 17.95
CA ARG A 26 1.44 11.60 18.46
C ARG A 26 2.64 11.92 17.59
N TYR A 27 3.29 10.90 17.04
CA TYR A 27 4.56 11.01 16.32
C TYR A 27 4.47 10.37 14.95
N GLY A 28 4.29 9.05 14.92
CA GLY A 28 4.15 8.23 13.73
C GLY A 28 4.49 6.78 14.01
N GLY A 29 4.07 5.91 13.10
CA GLY A 29 4.28 4.47 13.18
C GLY A 29 4.68 3.87 11.85
N LEU A 30 5.54 2.86 11.92
CA LEU A 30 5.93 1.99 10.81
C LEU A 30 5.16 0.67 10.94
N PHE A 31 4.40 0.34 9.90
CA PHE A 31 3.61 -0.88 9.80
C PHE A 31 4.10 -1.70 8.62
N ASP A 32 4.45 -2.96 8.85
CA ASP A 32 4.59 -3.91 7.76
C ASP A 32 3.20 -4.33 7.28
N VAL A 33 2.88 -3.98 6.05
CA VAL A 33 1.63 -4.34 5.39
C VAL A 33 1.88 -5.19 4.14
N SER A 34 3.04 -5.85 4.07
CA SER A 34 3.43 -6.69 2.94
C SER A 34 2.57 -7.94 2.76
N HIS A 35 1.70 -8.26 3.70
CA HIS A 35 0.71 -9.33 3.57
C HIS A 35 -0.49 -8.99 2.65
N MET A 36 -0.73 -7.69 2.37
CA MET A 36 -1.76 -7.26 1.42
C MET A 36 -1.46 -7.80 0.01
N GLY A 37 -2.49 -8.17 -0.76
CA GLY A 37 -2.31 -8.60 -2.15
C GLY A 37 -1.97 -7.41 -3.06
N ARG A 38 -1.04 -7.58 -3.99
CA ARG A 38 -0.63 -6.56 -4.97
C ARG A 38 -0.65 -7.15 -6.37
N PHE A 39 -1.60 -6.70 -7.18
CA PHE A 39 -1.79 -7.16 -8.56
C PHE A 39 -1.42 -6.05 -9.54
N ARG A 40 -0.46 -6.33 -10.41
CA ARG A 40 -0.10 -5.45 -11.51
C ARG A 40 -1.00 -5.73 -12.71
N ILE A 41 -1.53 -4.67 -13.31
CA ILE A 41 -2.48 -4.74 -14.41
C ILE A 41 -1.97 -3.87 -15.55
N HIS A 42 -1.70 -4.49 -16.68
CA HIS A 42 -1.23 -3.81 -17.88
C HIS A 42 -1.81 -4.46 -19.16
N GLY A 43 -1.57 -3.87 -20.32
CA GLY A 43 -2.14 -4.31 -21.59
C GLY A 43 -2.96 -3.21 -22.26
N ARG A 44 -3.39 -3.47 -23.48
CA ARG A 44 -4.12 -2.48 -24.28
C ARG A 44 -5.50 -2.17 -23.68
N ASP A 45 -6.20 -3.19 -23.23
CA ASP A 45 -7.56 -3.09 -22.74
C ASP A 45 -7.67 -2.93 -21.20
N LYS A 46 -6.53 -2.58 -20.51
CA LYS A 46 -6.45 -2.46 -19.05
C LYS A 46 -7.51 -1.55 -18.43
N ILE A 47 -7.83 -0.42 -19.07
CA ILE A 47 -8.86 0.51 -18.58
C ILE A 47 -10.26 -0.11 -18.74
N ALA A 48 -10.57 -0.66 -19.91
CA ALA A 48 -11.86 -1.32 -20.14
C ALA A 48 -12.07 -2.51 -19.18
N PHE A 49 -11.01 -3.28 -18.90
CA PHE A 49 -11.03 -4.34 -17.91
C PHE A 49 -11.30 -3.81 -16.50
N LEU A 50 -10.57 -2.78 -16.05
CA LEU A 50 -10.76 -2.19 -14.73
C LEU A 50 -12.16 -1.59 -14.56
N GLN A 51 -12.70 -0.93 -15.59
CA GLN A 51 -14.09 -0.44 -15.61
C GLN A 51 -15.13 -1.57 -15.53
N HIS A 52 -14.78 -2.76 -15.99
CA HIS A 52 -15.67 -3.92 -15.92
C HIS A 52 -15.68 -4.59 -14.55
N VAL A 53 -14.53 -4.63 -13.85
CA VAL A 53 -14.38 -5.42 -12.61
C VAL A 53 -14.39 -4.58 -11.33
N LEU A 54 -14.31 -3.26 -11.43
CA LEU A 54 -14.29 -2.34 -10.28
C LEU A 54 -15.49 -1.41 -10.28
N SER A 55 -15.86 -0.93 -9.10
CA SER A 55 -17.03 -0.06 -8.93
C SER A 55 -16.73 1.42 -9.18
N ASN A 56 -15.49 1.86 -9.04
CA ASN A 56 -15.10 3.26 -9.23
C ASN A 56 -14.55 3.48 -10.64
N ASP A 57 -14.57 4.73 -11.11
CA ASP A 57 -14.16 5.11 -12.45
C ASP A 57 -12.63 5.10 -12.59
N ALA A 58 -12.08 3.99 -13.11
CA ALA A 58 -10.65 3.82 -13.35
C ALA A 58 -10.12 4.73 -14.50
N GLU A 59 -11.00 5.13 -15.43
CA GLU A 59 -10.63 6.00 -16.56
C GLU A 59 -10.33 7.44 -16.08
N SER A 60 -11.05 7.90 -15.06
CA SER A 60 -10.85 9.23 -14.46
C SER A 60 -9.53 9.37 -13.68
N LEU A 61 -8.86 8.26 -13.37
CA LEU A 61 -7.63 8.25 -12.59
C LEU A 61 -6.44 8.70 -13.44
N ASN A 62 -5.88 9.85 -13.11
CA ASN A 62 -4.67 10.34 -13.80
C ASN A 62 -3.41 9.56 -13.39
N PRO A 63 -2.34 9.56 -14.20
CA PRO A 63 -1.04 9.03 -13.77
C PRO A 63 -0.60 9.62 -12.42
N TRP A 64 -0.01 8.78 -11.58
CA TRP A 64 0.46 9.12 -10.23
C TRP A 64 -0.66 9.50 -9.27
N GLN A 65 -1.81 8.85 -9.44
CA GLN A 65 -2.95 8.95 -8.55
C GLN A 65 -3.40 7.57 -8.08
N ALA A 66 -4.14 7.56 -6.98
CA ALA A 66 -4.81 6.38 -6.47
C ALA A 66 -6.28 6.67 -6.17
N GLN A 67 -7.09 5.61 -6.10
CA GLN A 67 -8.49 5.71 -5.68
C GLN A 67 -8.92 4.46 -4.93
N TYR A 68 -9.75 4.66 -3.94
CA TYR A 68 -10.49 3.57 -3.29
C TYR A 68 -11.55 3.04 -4.25
N THR A 69 -11.74 1.73 -4.28
CA THR A 69 -12.72 1.05 -5.13
C THR A 69 -13.27 -0.19 -4.44
N LEU A 70 -14.33 -0.75 -4.99
CA LEU A 70 -14.90 -2.01 -4.56
C LEU A 70 -14.78 -3.03 -5.69
N ILE A 71 -14.68 -4.30 -5.35
CA ILE A 71 -14.72 -5.44 -6.26
C ILE A 71 -16.11 -6.07 -6.14
N PRO A 72 -17.06 -5.74 -7.04
CA PRO A 72 -18.41 -6.31 -7.00
C PRO A 72 -18.44 -7.71 -7.63
N ASN A 73 -19.45 -8.49 -7.27
CA ASN A 73 -19.79 -9.73 -7.95
C ASN A 73 -20.98 -9.55 -8.90
N ASN A 74 -21.26 -10.55 -9.73
CA ASN A 74 -22.32 -10.51 -10.74
C ASN A 74 -23.74 -10.41 -10.16
N ASN A 75 -23.92 -10.62 -8.85
CA ASN A 75 -25.20 -10.54 -8.17
C ASN A 75 -25.43 -9.20 -7.45
N GLY A 76 -24.53 -8.22 -7.64
CA GLY A 76 -24.57 -6.91 -6.98
C GLY A 76 -24.07 -6.89 -5.54
N GLY A 77 -23.51 -8.01 -5.02
CA GLY A 77 -22.81 -8.06 -3.76
C GLY A 77 -21.34 -7.65 -3.91
N LEU A 78 -20.66 -7.45 -2.79
CA LEU A 78 -19.23 -7.12 -2.75
C LEU A 78 -18.41 -8.38 -2.44
N LEU A 79 -17.29 -8.52 -3.14
CA LEU A 79 -16.26 -9.51 -2.84
C LEU A 79 -15.25 -8.92 -1.86
N ASP A 80 -14.75 -7.72 -2.17
CA ASP A 80 -13.78 -6.99 -1.34
C ASP A 80 -13.82 -5.49 -1.62
N ASP A 81 -13.13 -4.73 -0.78
CA ASP A 81 -12.70 -3.37 -1.06
C ASP A 81 -11.21 -3.36 -1.41
N ALA A 82 -10.81 -2.42 -2.24
CA ALA A 82 -9.46 -2.36 -2.77
C ALA A 82 -8.98 -0.92 -2.99
N TYR A 83 -7.70 -0.77 -3.20
CA TYR A 83 -7.11 0.50 -3.62
C TYR A 83 -6.42 0.35 -4.97
N LEU A 84 -6.83 1.16 -5.95
CA LEU A 84 -6.26 1.18 -7.29
C LEU A 84 -5.24 2.32 -7.38
N PHE A 85 -4.00 2.00 -7.74
CA PHE A 85 -2.89 2.93 -7.93
C PHE A 85 -2.52 2.96 -9.40
N ARG A 86 -2.41 4.15 -10.01
CA ARG A 86 -1.93 4.34 -11.37
C ARG A 86 -0.50 4.89 -11.35
N THR A 87 0.47 4.05 -11.71
CA THR A 87 1.91 4.36 -11.75
C THR A 87 2.36 4.56 -13.19
N GLY A 88 2.17 5.77 -13.72
CA GLY A 88 2.41 6.02 -15.14
C GLY A 88 1.36 5.34 -16.03
N ASP A 89 1.79 4.36 -16.83
CA ASP A 89 0.91 3.61 -17.76
C ASP A 89 0.35 2.31 -17.19
N GLU A 90 0.75 1.93 -15.99
CA GLU A 90 0.34 0.67 -15.35
C GLU A 90 -0.53 0.92 -14.14
N TYR A 91 -1.23 -0.13 -13.73
CA TYR A 91 -2.05 -0.11 -12.53
C TYR A 91 -1.60 -1.17 -11.54
N PHE A 92 -1.66 -0.82 -10.26
CA PHE A 92 -1.56 -1.76 -9.15
C PHE A 92 -2.87 -1.75 -8.38
N LEU A 93 -3.45 -2.93 -8.19
CA LEU A 93 -4.60 -3.12 -7.32
C LEU A 93 -4.11 -3.76 -6.03
N VAL A 94 -4.31 -3.07 -4.92
CA VAL A 94 -3.99 -3.56 -3.57
C VAL A 94 -5.28 -4.07 -2.93
N VAL A 95 -5.28 -5.34 -2.52
CA VAL A 95 -6.44 -6.03 -1.95
C VAL A 95 -6.14 -6.56 -0.55
N ASN A 96 -7.17 -6.86 0.22
CA ASN A 96 -7.03 -7.39 1.57
C ASN A 96 -6.40 -8.79 1.56
N ALA A 97 -5.48 -9.04 2.51
CA ALA A 97 -4.69 -10.27 2.57
C ALA A 97 -5.56 -11.54 2.60
N SER A 98 -6.59 -11.56 3.43
CA SER A 98 -7.51 -12.71 3.57
C SER A 98 -8.35 -12.99 2.33
N ASN A 99 -8.50 -12.02 1.43
CA ASN A 99 -9.28 -12.11 0.22
C ASN A 99 -8.41 -12.27 -1.05
N ARG A 100 -7.08 -12.18 -0.94
CA ARG A 100 -6.12 -12.16 -2.06
C ARG A 100 -6.40 -13.23 -3.12
N GLU A 101 -6.52 -14.48 -2.72
CA GLU A 101 -6.77 -15.59 -3.66
C GLU A 101 -8.15 -15.50 -4.31
N LYS A 102 -9.17 -15.16 -3.53
CA LYS A 102 -10.55 -14.98 -4.03
C LYS A 102 -10.62 -13.87 -5.07
N ASP A 103 -9.99 -12.74 -4.78
CA ASP A 103 -9.99 -11.57 -5.67
C ASP A 103 -9.17 -11.83 -6.93
N TRP A 104 -8.01 -12.48 -6.79
CA TRP A 104 -7.20 -12.92 -7.92
C TRP A 104 -8.00 -13.82 -8.87
N ASN A 105 -8.66 -14.84 -8.34
CA ASN A 105 -9.46 -15.77 -9.15
C ASN A 105 -10.64 -15.07 -9.83
N HIS A 106 -11.29 -14.14 -9.13
CA HIS A 106 -12.37 -13.32 -9.72
C HIS A 106 -11.85 -12.48 -10.88
N LEU A 107 -10.79 -11.71 -10.68
CA LEU A 107 -10.18 -10.88 -11.75
C LEU A 107 -9.76 -11.73 -12.95
N HIS A 108 -9.08 -12.84 -12.69
CA HIS A 108 -8.63 -13.76 -13.75
C HIS A 108 -9.80 -14.34 -14.56
N SER A 109 -10.93 -14.65 -13.92
CA SER A 109 -12.11 -15.18 -14.63
C SER A 109 -12.71 -14.18 -15.63
N HIS A 110 -12.51 -12.89 -15.42
CA HIS A 110 -12.98 -11.82 -16.31
C HIS A 110 -11.95 -11.39 -17.36
N ALA A 111 -10.66 -11.70 -17.16
CA ALA A 111 -9.58 -11.21 -18.01
C ALA A 111 -9.63 -11.76 -19.45
N SER A 112 -10.18 -12.95 -19.67
CA SER A 112 -10.16 -13.64 -20.97
C SER A 112 -10.85 -12.87 -22.13
N SER A 113 -11.69 -11.89 -21.79
CA SER A 113 -12.41 -11.05 -22.78
C SER A 113 -11.67 -9.77 -23.16
N PHE A 114 -10.47 -9.54 -22.58
CA PHE A 114 -9.69 -8.31 -22.74
C PHE A 114 -8.24 -8.63 -23.13
N ASP A 115 -7.62 -7.72 -23.87
CA ASP A 115 -6.17 -7.73 -24.09
C ASP A 115 -5.48 -7.10 -22.86
N VAL A 116 -5.44 -7.88 -21.77
CA VAL A 116 -4.91 -7.47 -20.47
C VAL A 116 -4.04 -8.58 -19.87
N SER A 117 -2.98 -8.18 -19.18
CA SER A 117 -2.13 -9.07 -18.39
C SER A 117 -2.27 -8.73 -16.92
N LEU A 118 -2.46 -9.75 -16.11
CA LEU A 118 -2.50 -9.68 -14.65
C LEU A 118 -1.25 -10.39 -14.10
N GLU A 119 -0.53 -9.73 -13.23
CA GLU A 119 0.65 -10.28 -12.56
C GLU A 119 0.50 -10.17 -11.03
N GLU A 120 0.67 -11.28 -10.36
CA GLU A 120 0.71 -11.32 -8.90
C GLU A 120 2.10 -10.86 -8.44
N GLN A 121 2.18 -9.76 -7.69
CA GLN A 121 3.42 -9.11 -7.28
C GLN A 121 3.65 -9.09 -5.77
N THR A 122 2.83 -9.78 -4.99
CA THR A 122 2.88 -9.74 -3.52
C THR A 122 4.24 -10.17 -2.96
N GLU A 123 4.88 -11.15 -3.57
CA GLU A 123 6.19 -11.64 -3.13
C GLU A 123 7.36 -10.76 -3.63
N ASN A 124 7.16 -10.01 -4.72
CA ASN A 124 8.20 -9.22 -5.37
C ASN A 124 8.27 -7.77 -4.86
N ILE A 125 7.14 -7.24 -4.42
CA ILE A 125 7.00 -5.86 -3.93
C ILE A 125 6.46 -5.91 -2.52
N SER A 126 7.25 -5.51 -1.55
CA SER A 126 6.81 -5.32 -0.18
C SER A 126 6.16 -3.96 0.01
N MET A 127 5.40 -3.82 1.09
CA MET A 127 4.64 -2.61 1.36
C MET A 127 4.80 -2.20 2.84
N ILE A 128 5.25 -0.96 3.06
CA ILE A 128 5.34 -0.34 4.38
C ILE A 128 4.31 0.78 4.45
N ALA A 129 3.47 0.81 5.49
CA ALA A 129 2.68 1.98 5.82
C ALA A 129 3.44 2.81 6.87
N PHE A 130 3.74 4.07 6.56
CA PHE A 130 4.40 5.02 7.44
C PHE A 130 3.43 6.16 7.73
N GLN A 131 2.79 6.13 8.91
CA GLN A 131 1.59 6.90 9.21
C GLN A 131 1.79 7.77 10.45
N GLY A 132 1.32 9.03 10.43
CA GLY A 132 1.34 9.95 11.57
C GLY A 132 2.05 11.28 11.31
N PRO A 133 2.01 12.23 12.29
CA PRO A 133 2.37 13.64 12.08
C PRO A 133 3.79 13.91 11.61
N LEU A 134 4.78 13.11 12.02
CA LEU A 134 6.19 13.35 11.69
C LEU A 134 6.67 12.64 10.42
N THR A 135 5.83 11.82 9.79
CA THR A 135 6.26 10.94 8.70
C THR A 135 6.79 11.69 7.48
N GLU A 136 6.14 12.80 7.09
CA GLU A 136 6.61 13.59 5.96
C GLU A 136 7.96 14.26 6.22
N SER A 137 8.15 14.83 7.40
CA SER A 137 9.41 15.49 7.75
C SER A 137 10.58 14.51 7.77
N ILE A 138 10.34 13.27 8.20
CA ILE A 138 11.36 12.22 8.20
C ILE A 138 11.64 11.76 6.76
N LEU A 139 10.63 11.52 5.95
CA LEU A 139 10.83 11.14 4.54
C LEU A 139 11.60 12.21 3.77
N VAL A 140 11.27 13.48 3.97
CA VAL A 140 11.97 14.61 3.31
C VAL A 140 13.45 14.65 3.72
N LYS A 141 13.79 14.39 4.97
CA LYS A 141 15.20 14.32 5.45
C LYS A 141 15.98 13.17 4.80
N LEU A 142 15.30 12.08 4.47
CA LEU A 142 15.91 10.86 3.92
C LEU A 142 15.89 10.81 2.39
N LEU A 143 15.23 11.77 1.73
CA LEU A 143 15.05 11.78 0.28
C LEU A 143 16.39 11.98 -0.43
N GLU A 144 16.84 10.98 -1.18
CA GLU A 144 18.06 11.00 -1.97
C GLU A 144 17.83 11.44 -3.42
N GLY A 145 16.58 11.39 -3.90
CA GLY A 145 16.21 11.79 -5.26
C GLY A 145 14.71 11.63 -5.49
N GLY A 146 14.21 12.18 -6.60
CA GLY A 146 12.78 12.29 -6.86
C GLY A 146 12.14 13.45 -6.11
N SER A 147 10.84 13.41 -5.94
CA SER A 147 10.08 14.41 -5.17
C SER A 147 8.98 13.75 -4.38
N MET A 148 8.65 14.28 -3.21
CA MET A 148 7.50 13.83 -2.43
C MET A 148 6.20 13.92 -3.25
N PRO A 149 5.22 13.04 -3.01
CA PRO A 149 3.90 13.18 -3.62
C PRO A 149 3.28 14.54 -3.30
N GLU A 150 2.53 15.10 -4.24
CA GLU A 150 1.74 16.33 -3.98
C GLU A 150 0.95 16.22 -2.67
N THR A 151 0.70 17.36 -2.02
CA THR A 151 0.11 17.40 -0.66
C THR A 151 -1.34 16.89 -0.58
N SER A 152 -2.04 16.79 -1.71
CA SER A 152 -3.38 16.22 -1.74
C SER A 152 -3.34 14.70 -1.54
N ARG A 153 -4.38 14.17 -0.88
CA ARG A 153 -4.55 12.73 -0.67
C ARG A 153 -4.59 11.98 -2.01
N ASN A 154 -4.17 10.72 -1.99
CA ASN A 154 -4.17 9.81 -3.14
C ASN A 154 -3.19 10.21 -4.26
N ARG A 155 -2.16 11.00 -3.94
CA ARG A 155 -1.06 11.32 -4.86
C ARG A 155 0.11 10.38 -4.64
N LEU A 156 0.76 10.05 -5.74
CA LEU A 156 1.93 9.19 -5.77
C LEU A 156 3.13 9.94 -6.35
N SER A 157 4.30 9.47 -6.01
CA SER A 157 5.54 9.83 -6.70
C SER A 157 6.56 8.71 -6.59
N GLU A 158 7.54 8.76 -7.44
CA GLU A 158 8.74 7.94 -7.37
C GLU A 158 9.82 8.70 -6.62
N ILE A 159 10.39 8.06 -5.61
CA ILE A 159 11.45 8.63 -4.77
C ILE A 159 12.63 7.66 -4.65
N MET A 160 13.80 8.19 -4.33
CA MET A 160 14.98 7.42 -3.94
C MET A 160 15.13 7.46 -2.42
N LEU A 161 15.19 6.31 -1.79
CA LEU A 161 15.34 6.13 -0.35
C LEU A 161 16.24 4.93 -0.06
N ALA A 162 17.26 5.10 0.79
CA ALA A 162 18.26 4.07 1.09
C ALA A 162 18.87 3.43 -0.18
N GLY A 163 19.23 4.26 -1.16
CA GLY A 163 19.78 3.81 -2.45
C GLY A 163 18.78 3.06 -3.34
N THR A 164 17.50 3.03 -2.98
CA THR A 164 16.46 2.25 -3.66
C THR A 164 15.40 3.15 -4.25
N LYS A 165 15.03 2.87 -5.48
CA LYS A 165 13.90 3.52 -6.16
C LYS A 165 12.59 2.87 -5.69
N ILE A 166 11.70 3.64 -5.11
CA ILE A 166 10.43 3.19 -4.55
C ILE A 166 9.27 4.10 -4.98
N ILE A 167 8.05 3.59 -4.89
CA ILE A 167 6.86 4.42 -5.07
C ILE A 167 6.36 4.81 -3.68
N SER A 168 6.15 6.11 -3.49
CA SER A 168 5.53 6.68 -2.30
C SER A 168 4.13 7.18 -2.65
N ALA A 169 3.13 6.70 -1.94
CA ALA A 169 1.74 7.11 -2.10
C ALA A 169 1.26 7.80 -0.82
N ARG A 170 0.65 8.97 -0.95
CA ARG A 170 0.01 9.70 0.17
C ARG A 170 -1.37 9.08 0.46
N THR A 171 -1.34 7.88 0.99
CA THR A 171 -2.50 7.04 1.32
C THR A 171 -2.33 6.40 2.70
N GLY A 172 -3.35 5.71 3.18
CA GLY A 172 -3.33 4.93 4.42
C GLY A 172 -4.71 4.79 5.05
N TYR A 173 -4.87 3.75 5.86
CA TYR A 173 -6.12 3.36 6.53
C TYR A 173 -6.10 3.56 8.05
N THR A 174 -5.07 4.19 8.60
CA THR A 174 -4.94 4.39 10.06
C THR A 174 -5.87 5.45 10.62
N GLY A 175 -6.54 6.23 9.76
CA GLY A 175 -7.31 7.41 10.16
C GLY A 175 -6.43 8.64 10.44
N GLU A 176 -5.10 8.53 10.33
CA GLU A 176 -4.22 9.69 10.37
C GLU A 176 -4.38 10.53 9.08
N PRO A 177 -4.45 11.87 9.19
CA PRO A 177 -4.55 12.73 8.02
C PRO A 177 -3.28 12.75 7.18
N LEU A 178 -2.14 12.44 7.79
CA LEU A 178 -0.83 12.37 7.14
C LEU A 178 -0.27 10.95 7.25
N GLY A 179 0.08 10.39 6.10
CA GLY A 179 0.70 9.08 6.02
C GLY A 179 1.07 8.72 4.61
N PHE A 180 1.94 7.75 4.49
CA PHE A 180 2.44 7.24 3.23
C PHE A 180 2.41 5.72 3.22
N GLU A 181 2.09 5.17 2.07
CA GLU A 181 2.30 3.76 1.75
C GLU A 181 3.44 3.68 0.74
N LEU A 182 4.46 2.89 1.08
CA LEU A 182 5.70 2.76 0.33
C LEU A 182 5.74 1.38 -0.33
N PHE A 183 5.86 1.34 -1.65
CA PHE A 183 6.01 0.11 -2.43
C PHE A 183 7.48 -0.07 -2.76
N ILE A 184 8.06 -1.17 -2.30
CA ILE A 184 9.51 -1.39 -2.22
C ILE A 184 9.82 -2.75 -2.82
N PRO A 185 10.84 -2.92 -3.71
CA PRO A 185 11.33 -4.24 -4.08
C PRO A 185 11.62 -5.08 -2.84
N SER A 186 11.09 -6.30 -2.77
CA SER A 186 11.11 -7.09 -1.51
C SER A 186 12.51 -7.36 -1.00
N GLU A 187 13.50 -7.51 -1.88
CA GLU A 187 14.91 -7.66 -1.53
C GLU A 187 15.54 -6.41 -0.88
N LYS A 188 14.83 -5.27 -0.89
CA LYS A 188 15.27 -3.97 -0.35
C LYS A 188 14.45 -3.47 0.83
N VAL A 189 13.41 -4.20 1.21
CA VAL A 189 12.47 -3.72 2.25
C VAL A 189 13.14 -3.56 3.61
N GLU A 190 14.06 -4.44 3.97
CA GLU A 190 14.79 -4.37 5.25
C GLU A 190 15.68 -3.12 5.32
N ASP A 191 16.40 -2.80 4.24
CA ASP A 191 17.24 -1.59 4.15
C ASP A 191 16.39 -0.32 4.34
N VAL A 192 15.25 -0.26 3.66
CA VAL A 192 14.32 0.89 3.75
C VAL A 192 13.68 0.98 5.13
N TRP A 193 13.22 -0.14 5.70
CA TRP A 193 12.65 -0.19 7.05
C TRP A 193 13.63 0.33 8.08
N ASN A 194 14.87 -0.18 8.06
CA ASN A 194 15.92 0.21 9.01
C ASN A 194 16.30 1.68 8.85
N CYS A 195 16.34 2.19 7.62
CA CYS A 195 16.58 3.60 7.35
C CYS A 195 15.50 4.50 7.97
N LEU A 196 14.23 4.19 7.76
CA LEU A 196 13.10 4.92 8.34
C LEU A 196 13.08 4.84 9.86
N TYR A 197 13.25 3.65 10.42
CA TYR A 197 13.25 3.43 11.86
C TYR A 197 14.38 4.19 12.54
N LYS A 198 15.60 4.09 12.01
CA LYS A 198 16.78 4.79 12.56
C LYS A 198 16.62 6.31 12.53
N ALA A 199 16.02 6.85 11.47
CA ALA A 199 15.82 8.28 11.35
C ALA A 199 14.71 8.81 12.27
N GLY A 200 13.72 7.98 12.60
CA GLY A 200 12.54 8.40 13.34
C GLY A 200 12.49 7.95 14.81
N SER A 201 13.28 6.96 15.22
CA SER A 201 13.20 6.39 16.58
C SER A 201 13.43 7.41 17.68
N ASP A 202 14.41 8.29 17.53
CA ASP A 202 14.70 9.36 18.49
C ASP A 202 13.61 10.45 18.52
N GLU A 203 12.82 10.56 17.45
CA GLU A 203 11.68 11.45 17.33
C GLU A 203 10.37 10.80 17.82
N GLY A 204 10.41 9.54 18.24
CA GLY A 204 9.26 8.80 18.79
C GLY A 204 8.50 7.91 17.81
N ILE A 205 9.05 7.67 16.62
CA ILE A 205 8.51 6.70 15.66
C ILE A 205 8.65 5.29 16.24
N LEU A 206 7.59 4.51 16.16
CA LEU A 206 7.55 3.13 16.66
C LEU A 206 7.27 2.14 15.51
N SER A 207 7.78 0.92 15.66
CA SER A 207 7.26 -0.22 14.92
C SER A 207 5.89 -0.59 15.50
N VAL A 208 4.91 -0.88 14.65
CA VAL A 208 3.51 -1.04 15.05
C VAL A 208 2.96 -2.35 14.53
N GLY A 209 2.42 -3.17 15.43
CA GLY A 209 1.82 -4.45 15.12
C GLY A 209 0.33 -4.37 14.78
N LEU A 210 -0.24 -5.54 14.46
CA LEU A 210 -1.65 -5.69 14.07
C LEU A 210 -2.62 -5.15 15.12
N GLY A 211 -2.36 -5.40 16.42
CA GLY A 211 -3.28 -5.02 17.48
C GLY A 211 -3.42 -3.51 17.69
N ALA A 212 -2.42 -2.73 17.30
CA ALA A 212 -2.51 -1.27 17.34
C ALA A 212 -3.08 -0.67 16.04
N ARG A 213 -3.03 -1.44 14.94
CA ARG A 213 -3.61 -1.08 13.65
C ARG A 213 -5.14 -1.27 13.64
N ASP A 214 -5.64 -2.28 14.35
CA ASP A 214 -7.04 -2.64 14.48
C ASP A 214 -7.79 -1.68 15.43
#